data_2703ec66ce0b0aedb7aa660c7a351b6d
#
_entry.id   2703ec66ce0b0aedb7aa660c7a351b6d
#
_cell.length_a   1.000
_cell.length_b   1.000
_cell.length_c   1.000
_cell.angle_alpha   90.00
_cell.angle_beta   90.00
_cell.angle_gamma   90.00
#
_symmetry.space_group_name_H-M   'P 1'
#
loop_
_entity.id
_entity.type
_entity.pdbx_description
1 polymer ?
#
loop_
_entity_poly.entity_id
_entity_poly.type
_entity_poly.pdbx_seq_one_letter_code
_entity_poly.pdbx_strand_id
1 'polypeptide(L)'
;VDLYKLPIPMSSIYDGGPMITAGVVMARDPEYGINTGIYRFMVKEKNLTGIDIVTTNNMRLFVQRALEANKPLPISISIGTHPIELLGAGFKAPLGTDEMAIAGGIRGRAVQLAACETVDVPYLADAEIVLEAEVLPTGWTQPEGRFGEFTWLMGGLHWNPVVRVKAVSMRRDAVYYSLHMPWENTWLMAPTRYAAIRQALRTAGVVVKDINMTMGGVTFWHAVISIKKQAGDGKNALLAALSVMDIKHVVVVDDDIDVFNPVEVEWAIATRVQGDRDILIVSNARGKPLDPSLAPTPHGIVPTTAKVGIDATISEGIPKERYERITYAYADTARITDYIGGKADREARKASDEVIGKLAEEIAAVLEKTPLYFTDVAERFSDYEFNAVARAVGLLHEQERLWQDPKGCLCLRNSVFAAKLPN
;
A
#
# COMPACT_ATOMS: atom_id res chain seq x y z
N VAL A 1 34.57 -22.84 10.99
CA VAL A 1 33.56 -21.78 10.84
C VAL A 1 33.61 -20.85 12.02
N ASP A 2 33.53 -19.55 11.76
CA ASP A 2 33.49 -18.51 12.79
C ASP A 2 32.59 -17.37 12.30
N LEU A 3 31.34 -17.37 12.71
CA LEU A 3 30.33 -16.38 12.33
C LEU A 3 30.62 -14.97 12.85
N TYR A 4 31.42 -14.83 13.90
CA TYR A 4 31.83 -13.54 14.44
C TYR A 4 32.76 -12.76 13.49
N LYS A 5 33.26 -13.39 12.43
CA LYS A 5 34.03 -12.73 11.37
C LYS A 5 33.14 -12.07 10.32
N LEU A 6 31.86 -12.38 10.31
CA LEU A 6 30.87 -11.72 9.42
C LEU A 6 30.34 -10.44 10.11
N PRO A 7 30.05 -9.37 9.37
CA PRO A 7 29.52 -8.12 9.94
C PRO A 7 28.02 -8.23 10.23
N ILE A 8 27.65 -9.21 11.06
CA ILE A 8 26.25 -9.46 11.43
C ILE A 8 25.80 -8.40 12.44
N PRO A 9 24.81 -7.56 12.10
CA PRO A 9 24.43 -6.43 12.94
C PRO A 9 23.46 -6.82 14.07
N MET A 10 23.33 -5.89 15.03
CA MET A 10 22.15 -5.73 15.87
C MET A 10 21.33 -4.57 15.31
N SER A 11 20.02 -4.77 15.12
CA SER A 11 19.13 -3.77 14.54
C SER A 11 18.50 -2.86 15.60
N SER A 12 18.34 -3.37 16.82
CA SER A 12 17.72 -2.65 17.95
C SER A 12 18.54 -2.84 19.23
N ILE A 13 18.50 -1.86 20.12
CA ILE A 13 19.10 -1.95 21.45
C ILE A 13 18.48 -3.05 22.33
N TYR A 14 17.32 -3.57 21.93
CA TYR A 14 16.58 -4.62 22.63
C TYR A 14 16.75 -6.01 21.98
N ASP A 15 17.52 -6.13 20.88
CA ASP A 15 17.77 -7.42 20.24
C ASP A 15 18.53 -8.36 21.18
N GLY A 16 18.20 -9.64 21.16
CA GLY A 16 18.83 -10.64 22.00
C GLY A 16 20.28 -10.97 21.63
N GLY A 17 20.74 -10.54 20.45
CA GLY A 17 22.08 -10.73 19.93
C GLY A 17 22.19 -10.36 18.46
N PRO A 18 23.38 -10.50 17.82
CA PRO A 18 23.54 -10.28 16.39
C PRO A 18 22.66 -11.22 15.57
N MET A 19 21.96 -10.67 14.58
CA MET A 19 20.98 -11.43 13.78
C MET A 19 21.26 -11.35 12.27
N ILE A 20 21.27 -12.50 11.61
CA ILE A 20 21.17 -12.61 10.16
C ILE A 20 19.70 -12.41 9.82
N THR A 21 19.36 -11.34 9.11
CA THR A 21 17.96 -10.92 8.87
C THR A 21 17.48 -11.21 7.44
N ALA A 22 18.41 -11.38 6.50
CA ALA A 22 18.13 -11.53 5.07
C ALA A 22 18.56 -12.90 4.51
N GLY A 23 18.54 -13.95 5.34
CA GLY A 23 18.89 -15.30 4.91
C GLY A 23 17.81 -15.92 4.03
N VAL A 24 18.11 -16.13 2.74
CA VAL A 24 17.28 -16.95 1.87
C VAL A 24 17.68 -18.41 2.08
N VAL A 25 16.77 -19.18 2.67
CA VAL A 25 17.03 -20.56 3.10
C VAL A 25 16.40 -21.52 2.13
N MET A 26 17.19 -22.50 1.66
CA MET A 26 16.68 -23.66 0.94
C MET A 26 16.82 -24.91 1.79
N ALA A 27 15.78 -25.73 1.80
CA ALA A 27 15.76 -27.07 2.38
C ALA A 27 15.09 -28.03 1.40
N ARG A 28 15.41 -29.31 1.51
CA ARG A 28 14.81 -30.36 0.68
C ARG A 28 14.07 -31.37 1.53
N ASP A 29 12.82 -31.65 1.18
CA ASP A 29 12.07 -32.80 1.68
C ASP A 29 11.95 -33.86 0.57
N PRO A 30 12.08 -35.17 0.88
CA PRO A 30 12.00 -36.22 -0.14
C PRO A 30 10.65 -36.29 -0.88
N GLU A 31 9.57 -35.88 -0.23
CA GLU A 31 8.21 -35.92 -0.79
C GLU A 31 7.82 -34.62 -1.49
N TYR A 32 8.18 -33.47 -0.89
CA TYR A 32 7.70 -32.18 -1.32
C TYR A 32 8.73 -31.35 -2.11
N GLY A 33 9.96 -31.89 -2.28
CA GLY A 33 11.00 -31.20 -3.03
C GLY A 33 11.67 -30.05 -2.26
N ILE A 34 12.04 -28.98 -2.95
CA ILE A 34 12.73 -27.84 -2.36
C ILE A 34 11.69 -26.79 -1.89
N ASN A 35 11.89 -26.31 -0.68
CA ASN A 35 11.21 -25.13 -0.17
C ASN A 35 12.23 -24.01 0.02
N THR A 36 11.88 -22.80 -0.37
CA THR A 36 12.69 -21.60 -0.21
C THR A 36 11.95 -20.55 0.61
N GLY A 37 12.61 -19.97 1.61
CA GLY A 37 11.99 -18.96 2.45
C GLY A 37 13.01 -17.99 3.06
N ILE A 38 12.56 -16.84 3.56
CA ILE A 38 13.41 -15.89 4.30
C ILE A 38 13.23 -16.15 5.78
N TYR A 39 14.34 -16.37 6.48
CA TYR A 39 14.36 -16.62 7.91
C TYR A 39 15.44 -15.79 8.59
N ARG A 40 15.23 -15.50 9.89
CA ARG A 40 16.23 -14.86 10.73
C ARG A 40 16.96 -15.90 11.57
N PHE A 41 18.21 -15.58 11.87
CA PHE A 41 19.09 -16.44 12.69
C PHE A 41 19.82 -15.61 13.73
N MET A 42 19.61 -15.88 15.00
CA MET A 42 20.39 -15.28 16.08
C MET A 42 21.68 -16.06 16.27
N VAL A 43 22.82 -15.38 16.18
CA VAL A 43 24.12 -15.99 16.41
C VAL A 43 24.27 -16.28 17.90
N LYS A 44 24.65 -17.52 18.22
CA LYS A 44 24.81 -17.99 19.60
C LYS A 44 26.25 -18.36 19.92
N GLU A 45 26.92 -18.99 18.97
CA GLU A 45 28.32 -19.42 19.09
C GLU A 45 29.03 -19.24 17.74
N LYS A 46 30.32 -19.55 17.67
CA LYS A 46 31.09 -19.43 16.43
C LYS A 46 30.45 -20.09 15.21
N ASN A 47 29.75 -21.19 15.41
CA ASN A 47 29.13 -21.97 14.36
C ASN A 47 27.70 -22.44 14.69
N LEU A 48 27.08 -21.83 15.71
CA LEU A 48 25.71 -22.14 16.10
C LEU A 48 24.82 -20.90 16.02
N THR A 49 23.62 -21.09 15.51
CA THR A 49 22.52 -20.11 15.51
C THR A 49 21.21 -20.77 15.91
N GLY A 50 20.19 -19.98 16.22
CA GLY A 50 18.80 -20.41 16.13
C GLY A 50 18.26 -20.11 14.74
N ILE A 51 17.13 -20.71 14.37
CA ILE A 51 16.30 -20.31 13.20
C ILE A 51 14.88 -20.04 13.68
N ASP A 52 14.35 -18.84 13.37
CA ASP A 52 13.00 -18.47 13.81
C ASP A 52 11.92 -19.06 12.87
N ILE A 53 11.20 -20.05 13.37
CA ILE A 53 10.10 -20.74 12.68
C ILE A 53 8.90 -20.86 13.63
N VAL A 54 8.31 -19.70 13.98
CA VAL A 54 7.20 -19.62 14.94
C VAL A 54 5.88 -20.06 14.32
N THR A 55 5.60 -19.58 13.10
CA THR A 55 4.33 -19.83 12.43
C THR A 55 4.36 -21.14 11.64
N THR A 56 3.20 -21.76 11.49
CA THR A 56 3.03 -22.92 10.61
C THR A 56 3.29 -22.51 9.16
N ASN A 57 4.35 -23.07 8.57
CA ASN A 57 4.76 -22.89 7.18
C ASN A 57 5.45 -24.15 6.66
N ASN A 58 5.83 -24.18 5.39
CA ASN A 58 6.44 -25.34 4.76
C ASN A 58 7.76 -25.75 5.44
N MET A 59 8.63 -24.80 5.80
CA MET A 59 9.89 -25.08 6.49
C MET A 59 9.66 -25.73 7.87
N ARG A 60 8.65 -25.26 8.62
CA ARG A 60 8.30 -25.88 9.90
C ARG A 60 7.95 -27.36 9.73
N LEU A 61 7.19 -27.70 8.69
CA LEU A 61 6.86 -29.09 8.36
C LEU A 61 8.14 -29.89 8.08
N PHE A 62 9.08 -29.36 7.28
CA PHE A 62 10.34 -30.04 6.97
C PHE A 62 11.18 -30.30 8.22
N VAL A 63 11.33 -29.30 9.09
CA VAL A 63 12.03 -29.43 10.37
C VAL A 63 11.36 -30.46 11.27
N GLN A 64 10.01 -30.46 11.32
CA GLN A 64 9.26 -31.40 12.14
C GLN A 64 9.42 -32.88 11.64
N ARG A 65 9.36 -33.12 10.34
CA ARG A 65 9.60 -34.41 9.73
C ARG A 65 11.04 -34.92 9.99
N ALA A 66 12.02 -34.01 9.89
CA ALA A 66 13.41 -34.35 10.22
C ALA A 66 13.60 -34.68 11.70
N LEU A 67 12.92 -33.93 12.59
CA LEU A 67 12.91 -34.22 14.02
C LEU A 67 12.29 -35.61 14.34
N GLU A 68 11.15 -35.93 13.74
CA GLU A 68 10.48 -37.23 13.87
C GLU A 68 11.36 -38.40 13.37
N ALA A 69 12.13 -38.15 12.31
CA ALA A 69 13.10 -39.09 11.79
C ALA A 69 14.41 -39.13 12.60
N ASN A 70 14.56 -38.27 13.61
CA ASN A 70 15.79 -38.10 14.39
C ASN A 70 17.04 -37.87 13.52
N LYS A 71 16.86 -37.03 12.45
CA LYS A 71 17.92 -36.67 11.50
C LYS A 71 18.05 -35.15 11.41
N PRO A 72 19.29 -34.64 11.22
CA PRO A 72 19.43 -33.22 10.92
C PRO A 72 18.80 -32.91 9.55
N LEU A 73 18.20 -31.71 9.41
CA LEU A 73 17.72 -31.21 8.14
C LEU A 73 18.82 -30.35 7.49
N PRO A 74 19.39 -30.80 6.34
CA PRO A 74 20.31 -29.94 5.58
C PRO A 74 19.64 -28.69 5.07
N ILE A 75 20.32 -27.55 5.20
CA ILE A 75 19.89 -26.26 4.67
C ILE A 75 21.06 -25.48 4.07
N SER A 76 20.77 -24.65 3.08
CA SER A 76 21.66 -23.56 2.65
C SER A 76 21.04 -22.22 3.04
N ILE A 77 21.88 -21.25 3.37
CA ILE A 77 21.49 -19.88 3.72
C ILE A 77 22.25 -18.94 2.78
N SER A 78 21.56 -18.35 1.83
CA SER A 78 22.13 -17.39 0.87
C SER A 78 21.86 -15.97 1.35
N ILE A 79 22.91 -15.16 1.48
CA ILE A 79 22.87 -13.75 1.94
C ILE A 79 23.38 -12.86 0.80
N GLY A 80 22.72 -11.72 0.55
CA GLY A 80 23.08 -10.82 -0.54
C GLY A 80 22.67 -11.39 -1.91
N THR A 81 21.39 -11.70 -2.06
CA THR A 81 20.81 -12.25 -3.29
C THR A 81 20.09 -11.17 -4.10
N HIS A 82 19.71 -11.48 -5.33
CA HIS A 82 18.95 -10.54 -6.14
C HIS A 82 17.57 -10.23 -5.48
N PRO A 83 17.08 -8.97 -5.49
CA PRO A 83 15.83 -8.58 -4.84
C PRO A 83 14.60 -9.41 -5.25
N ILE A 84 14.53 -9.86 -6.51
CA ILE A 84 13.44 -10.72 -6.99
C ILE A 84 13.51 -12.13 -6.38
N GLU A 85 14.69 -12.63 -6.04
CA GLU A 85 14.85 -13.91 -5.33
C GLU A 85 14.38 -13.80 -3.88
N LEU A 86 14.67 -12.68 -3.21
CA LEU A 86 14.07 -12.35 -1.92
C LEU A 86 12.54 -12.26 -2.01
N LEU A 87 12.01 -11.59 -3.03
CA LEU A 87 10.57 -11.49 -3.24
C LEU A 87 9.93 -12.86 -3.44
N GLY A 88 10.55 -13.74 -4.27
CA GLY A 88 10.10 -15.11 -4.48
C GLY A 88 10.14 -15.94 -3.20
N ALA A 89 11.24 -15.89 -2.46
CA ALA A 89 11.39 -16.58 -1.17
C ALA A 89 10.39 -16.09 -0.10
N GLY A 90 9.95 -14.83 -0.20
CA GLY A 90 8.90 -14.27 0.67
C GLY A 90 7.47 -14.60 0.24
N PHE A 91 7.27 -15.20 -0.93
CA PHE A 91 5.94 -15.58 -1.41
C PHE A 91 5.42 -16.78 -0.63
N LYS A 92 4.13 -16.75 -0.26
CA LYS A 92 3.49 -17.87 0.44
C LYS A 92 2.91 -18.85 -0.59
N ALA A 93 3.78 -19.69 -1.11
CA ALA A 93 3.41 -20.72 -2.07
C ALA A 93 2.73 -21.93 -1.40
N PRO A 94 1.84 -22.64 -2.09
CA PRO A 94 1.38 -23.95 -1.64
C PRO A 94 2.54 -24.93 -1.48
N LEU A 95 2.37 -25.91 -0.59
CA LEU A 95 3.36 -26.98 -0.39
C LEU A 95 3.67 -27.70 -1.71
N GLY A 96 4.94 -27.92 -1.97
CA GLY A 96 5.43 -28.52 -3.22
C GLY A 96 5.56 -27.53 -4.40
N THR A 97 5.33 -26.25 -4.17
CA THR A 97 5.60 -25.19 -5.17
C THR A 97 7.02 -24.67 -4.96
N ASP A 98 7.79 -24.55 -6.04
CA ASP A 98 9.12 -23.96 -6.03
C ASP A 98 9.05 -22.43 -6.08
N GLU A 99 9.41 -21.77 -4.99
CA GLU A 99 9.44 -20.31 -4.88
C GLU A 99 10.43 -19.66 -5.85
N MET A 100 11.50 -20.37 -6.22
CA MET A 100 12.47 -19.89 -7.20
C MET A 100 11.95 -19.94 -8.63
N ALA A 101 11.01 -20.83 -8.93
CA ALA A 101 10.28 -20.80 -10.19
C ALA A 101 9.41 -19.53 -10.30
N ILE A 102 8.80 -19.07 -9.19
CA ILE A 102 8.06 -17.80 -9.11
C ILE A 102 9.03 -16.64 -9.36
N ALA A 103 10.17 -16.61 -8.69
CA ALA A 103 11.20 -15.59 -8.91
C ALA A 103 11.69 -15.57 -10.37
N GLY A 104 11.91 -16.71 -10.95
CA GLY A 104 12.28 -16.88 -12.36
C GLY A 104 11.21 -16.36 -13.32
N GLY A 105 9.94 -16.62 -13.04
CA GLY A 105 8.81 -16.07 -13.78
C GLY A 105 8.76 -14.54 -13.77
N ILE A 106 9.02 -13.92 -12.62
CA ILE A 106 9.10 -12.46 -12.48
C ILE A 106 10.33 -11.88 -13.23
N ARG A 107 11.49 -12.55 -13.14
CA ARG A 107 12.73 -12.15 -13.85
C ARG A 107 12.67 -12.37 -15.36
N GLY A 108 11.77 -13.20 -15.87
CA GLY A 108 11.73 -13.66 -17.25
C GLY A 108 12.88 -14.62 -17.61
N ARG A 109 13.59 -15.17 -16.62
CA ARG A 109 14.64 -16.18 -16.77
C ARG A 109 14.77 -17.06 -15.51
N ALA A 110 15.21 -18.30 -15.69
CA ALA A 110 15.43 -19.21 -14.57
C ALA A 110 16.44 -18.65 -13.55
N VAL A 111 16.15 -18.85 -12.27
CA VAL A 111 17.10 -18.59 -11.18
C VAL A 111 18.20 -19.64 -11.25
N GLN A 112 19.45 -19.22 -11.15
CA GLN A 112 20.59 -20.15 -11.16
C GLN A 112 20.88 -20.65 -9.76
N LEU A 113 21.01 -21.96 -9.63
CA LEU A 113 21.36 -22.63 -8.41
C LEU A 113 22.71 -23.34 -8.56
N ALA A 114 23.45 -23.43 -7.47
CA ALA A 114 24.70 -24.20 -7.39
C ALA A 114 24.60 -25.23 -6.24
N ALA A 115 25.38 -26.30 -6.31
CA ALA A 115 25.42 -27.33 -5.28
C ALA A 115 26.29 -26.88 -4.10
N CYS A 116 25.83 -27.14 -2.87
CA CYS A 116 26.64 -27.04 -1.67
C CYS A 116 27.73 -28.14 -1.65
N GLU A 117 28.81 -27.92 -0.91
CA GLU A 117 29.91 -28.89 -0.78
C GLU A 117 29.70 -29.82 0.43
N THR A 118 29.07 -29.32 1.49
CA THR A 118 28.99 -30.09 2.77
C THR A 118 27.59 -30.58 3.11
N VAL A 119 26.57 -30.12 2.36
CA VAL A 119 25.15 -30.52 2.55
C VAL A 119 24.49 -30.78 1.19
N ASP A 120 23.51 -31.70 1.13
CA ASP A 120 22.80 -32.04 -0.11
C ASP A 120 21.58 -31.13 -0.36
N VAL A 121 21.83 -29.84 -0.51
CA VAL A 121 20.84 -28.85 -0.93
C VAL A 121 21.53 -27.81 -1.85
N PRO A 122 20.81 -27.21 -2.80
CA PRO A 122 21.39 -26.15 -3.60
C PRO A 122 21.38 -24.80 -2.86
N TYR A 123 22.11 -23.84 -3.37
CA TYR A 123 22.07 -22.45 -2.96
C TYR A 123 21.92 -21.51 -4.17
N LEU A 124 21.58 -20.26 -3.95
CA LEU A 124 21.47 -19.23 -5.00
C LEU A 124 22.86 -18.86 -5.51
N ALA A 125 23.14 -19.18 -6.78
CA ALA A 125 24.48 -19.08 -7.35
C ALA A 125 25.07 -17.65 -7.36
N ASP A 126 24.19 -16.64 -7.37
CA ASP A 126 24.56 -15.23 -7.36
C ASP A 126 24.70 -14.63 -5.94
N ALA A 127 24.54 -15.42 -4.88
CA ALA A 127 24.67 -14.96 -3.50
C ALA A 127 26.07 -14.39 -3.20
N GLU A 128 26.12 -13.37 -2.37
CA GLU A 128 27.36 -12.78 -1.87
C GLU A 128 28.05 -13.68 -0.85
N ILE A 129 27.24 -14.26 0.07
CA ILE A 129 27.70 -15.15 1.14
C ILE A 129 26.73 -16.34 1.22
N VAL A 130 27.26 -17.53 1.40
CA VAL A 130 26.51 -18.77 1.58
C VAL A 130 26.96 -19.47 2.86
N LEU A 131 25.99 -19.82 3.71
CA LEU A 131 26.22 -20.68 4.85
C LEU A 131 25.62 -22.05 4.55
N GLU A 132 26.42 -23.10 4.59
CA GLU A 132 25.98 -24.48 4.52
C GLU A 132 25.77 -25.00 5.94
N ALA A 133 24.59 -25.47 6.25
CA ALA A 133 24.20 -25.74 7.63
C ALA A 133 23.22 -26.92 7.78
N GLU A 134 22.97 -27.29 9.00
CA GLU A 134 22.02 -28.33 9.38
C GLU A 134 21.16 -27.83 10.55
N VAL A 135 19.84 -27.95 10.44
CA VAL A 135 18.95 -27.83 11.59
C VAL A 135 19.03 -29.13 12.39
N LEU A 136 19.45 -29.04 13.65
CA LEU A 136 19.65 -30.20 14.51
C LEU A 136 18.30 -30.76 14.97
N PRO A 137 18.20 -32.11 15.16
CA PRO A 137 16.94 -32.76 15.59
C PRO A 137 16.73 -32.64 17.11
N THR A 138 16.89 -31.41 17.63
CA THR A 138 16.72 -31.08 19.07
C THR A 138 15.37 -30.46 19.36
N GLY A 139 14.57 -30.16 18.33
CA GLY A 139 13.32 -29.44 18.44
C GLY A 139 13.49 -27.96 18.80
N TRP A 140 12.44 -27.36 19.25
CA TRP A 140 12.39 -25.93 19.62
C TRP A 140 12.88 -25.75 21.05
N THR A 141 14.19 -25.78 21.27
CA THR A 141 14.82 -25.84 22.60
C THR A 141 15.67 -24.61 22.95
N GLN A 142 15.93 -23.74 21.99
CA GLN A 142 16.78 -22.58 22.21
C GLN A 142 15.98 -21.29 22.33
N PRO A 143 16.14 -20.50 23.39
CA PRO A 143 15.52 -19.18 23.48
C PRO A 143 16.12 -18.23 22.46
N GLU A 144 15.26 -17.51 21.78
CA GLU A 144 15.63 -16.45 20.82
C GLU A 144 14.73 -15.25 20.98
N GLY A 145 15.30 -14.10 20.93
CA GLY A 145 14.59 -12.83 20.97
C GLY A 145 15.31 -11.86 21.90
N ARG A 146 14.82 -10.68 22.06
CA ARG A 146 13.75 -10.04 21.29
C ARG A 146 14.29 -9.62 19.94
N PHE A 147 13.40 -9.31 18.99
CA PHE A 147 13.75 -8.78 17.68
C PHE A 147 12.66 -7.83 17.21
N GLY A 148 13.03 -6.77 16.47
CA GLY A 148 12.10 -5.83 15.88
C GLY A 148 11.24 -6.48 14.79
N GLU A 149 9.93 -6.28 14.86
CA GLU A 149 8.98 -6.88 13.91
C GLU A 149 8.49 -5.87 12.88
N PHE A 150 7.89 -6.37 11.79
CA PHE A 150 7.29 -5.53 10.75
C PHE A 150 6.20 -4.58 11.28
N THR A 151 5.68 -4.85 12.47
CA THR A 151 4.70 -4.01 13.19
C THR A 151 5.28 -2.74 13.81
N TRP A 152 6.58 -2.47 13.63
CA TRP A 152 7.36 -1.42 14.29
C TRP A 152 7.50 -1.62 15.79
N LEU A 153 7.15 -2.77 16.30
CA LEU A 153 7.20 -3.14 17.70
C LEU A 153 8.23 -4.25 17.91
N MET A 154 8.72 -4.36 19.15
CA MET A 154 9.57 -5.48 19.52
C MET A 154 8.75 -6.74 19.72
N GLY A 155 9.17 -7.82 19.06
CA GLY A 155 8.65 -9.15 19.31
C GLY A 155 9.01 -9.69 20.71
N GLY A 156 8.42 -10.81 21.05
CA GLY A 156 8.67 -11.54 22.29
C GLY A 156 9.86 -12.48 22.23
N LEU A 157 10.03 -13.26 23.30
CA LEU A 157 10.93 -14.40 23.33
C LEU A 157 10.29 -15.58 22.59
N HIS A 158 11.06 -16.21 21.71
CA HIS A 158 10.65 -17.42 21.01
C HIS A 158 11.54 -18.61 21.41
N TRP A 159 11.06 -19.82 21.18
CA TRP A 159 11.86 -21.02 21.28
C TRP A 159 12.10 -21.56 19.89
N ASN A 160 13.36 -21.80 19.52
CA ASN A 160 13.77 -22.09 18.16
C ASN A 160 14.60 -23.36 18.06
N PRO A 161 14.64 -24.02 16.88
CA PRO A 161 15.59 -25.07 16.59
C PRO A 161 17.02 -24.54 16.50
N VAL A 162 17.97 -25.41 16.85
CA VAL A 162 19.41 -25.12 16.73
C VAL A 162 19.86 -25.37 15.29
N VAL A 163 20.65 -24.47 14.76
CA VAL A 163 21.30 -24.58 13.44
C VAL A 163 22.81 -24.63 13.62
N ARG A 164 23.45 -25.66 13.07
CA ARG A 164 24.91 -25.79 13.03
C ARG A 164 25.42 -25.45 11.64
N VAL A 165 26.24 -24.43 11.55
CA VAL A 165 26.90 -24.03 10.31
C VAL A 165 28.16 -24.88 10.09
N LYS A 166 28.26 -25.53 8.95
CA LYS A 166 29.34 -26.47 8.55
C LYS A 166 30.41 -25.79 7.68
N ALA A 167 29.96 -24.88 6.80
CA ALA A 167 30.84 -24.13 5.92
C ALA A 167 30.32 -22.72 5.68
N VAL A 168 31.23 -21.81 5.36
CA VAL A 168 30.95 -20.44 4.90
C VAL A 168 31.71 -20.21 3.62
N SER A 169 30.99 -19.93 2.55
CA SER A 169 31.55 -19.52 1.26
C SER A 169 31.15 -18.10 0.98
N MET A 170 32.02 -17.32 0.36
CA MET A 170 31.72 -15.93 0.03
C MET A 170 32.49 -15.47 -1.23
N ARG A 171 31.98 -14.47 -1.90
CA ARG A 171 32.73 -13.79 -2.96
C ARG A 171 33.96 -13.12 -2.38
N ARG A 172 34.95 -12.85 -3.22
CA ARG A 172 36.22 -12.22 -2.80
C ARG A 172 36.00 -10.85 -2.16
N ASP A 173 35.05 -10.10 -2.69
CA ASP A 173 34.64 -8.74 -2.32
C ASP A 173 33.16 -8.71 -1.91
N ALA A 174 32.75 -9.71 -1.12
CA ALA A 174 31.37 -9.91 -0.71
C ALA A 174 30.79 -8.70 0.03
N VAL A 175 29.58 -8.32 -0.35
CA VAL A 175 28.75 -7.32 0.35
C VAL A 175 27.77 -8.03 1.25
N TYR A 176 27.81 -7.72 2.55
CA TYR A 176 26.83 -8.27 3.49
C TYR A 176 25.52 -7.52 3.38
N TYR A 177 24.44 -8.22 3.05
CA TYR A 177 23.09 -7.66 3.04
C TYR A 177 22.37 -7.98 4.35
N SER A 178 21.91 -6.94 5.03
CA SER A 178 21.05 -7.04 6.22
C SER A 178 19.71 -6.41 5.93
N LEU A 179 18.63 -7.18 6.06
CA LEU A 179 17.28 -6.66 5.92
C LEU A 179 16.92 -5.83 7.16
N HIS A 180 16.78 -4.52 6.96
CA HIS A 180 16.48 -3.60 8.07
C HIS A 180 15.00 -3.64 8.44
N MET A 181 14.74 -4.09 9.68
CA MET A 181 13.37 -4.10 10.22
C MET A 181 13.06 -2.75 10.89
N PRO A 182 11.85 -2.23 10.75
CA PRO A 182 10.71 -2.78 10.01
C PRO A 182 10.60 -2.33 8.54
N TRP A 183 11.47 -1.44 8.08
CA TRP A 183 11.26 -0.65 6.86
C TRP A 183 11.40 -1.48 5.58
N GLU A 184 12.53 -2.15 5.39
CA GLU A 184 12.81 -2.87 4.14
C GLU A 184 11.94 -4.09 3.96
N ASN A 185 11.67 -4.85 5.02
CA ASN A 185 10.83 -6.04 4.90
C ASN A 185 9.38 -5.71 4.56
N THR A 186 8.86 -4.55 5.00
CA THR A 186 7.52 -4.11 4.65
C THR A 186 7.42 -3.81 3.16
N TRP A 187 8.39 -3.11 2.59
CA TRP A 187 8.45 -2.85 1.15
C TRP A 187 8.64 -4.12 0.34
N LEU A 188 9.50 -5.03 0.79
CA LEU A 188 9.73 -6.31 0.13
C LEU A 188 8.45 -7.15 0.06
N MET A 189 7.62 -7.12 1.10
CA MET A 189 6.45 -7.98 1.20
C MET A 189 5.17 -7.35 0.62
N ALA A 190 5.11 -6.03 0.45
CA ALA A 190 3.95 -5.33 -0.10
C ALA A 190 3.48 -5.86 -1.46
N PRO A 191 4.37 -6.12 -2.45
CA PRO A 191 3.96 -6.60 -3.77
C PRO A 191 3.19 -7.92 -3.74
N THR A 192 3.49 -8.82 -2.79
CA THR A 192 2.79 -10.11 -2.67
C THR A 192 1.34 -9.92 -2.21
N ARG A 193 1.07 -8.98 -1.31
CA ARG A 193 -0.28 -8.64 -0.84
C ARG A 193 -1.05 -7.86 -1.90
N TYR A 194 -0.39 -6.91 -2.54
CA TYR A 194 -0.95 -6.19 -3.68
C TYR A 194 -1.45 -7.17 -4.77
N ALA A 195 -0.61 -8.14 -5.17
CA ALA A 195 -0.97 -9.14 -6.17
C ALA A 195 -2.15 -10.00 -5.73
N ALA A 196 -2.18 -10.44 -4.46
CA ALA A 196 -3.26 -11.25 -3.91
C ALA A 196 -4.58 -10.48 -3.86
N ILE A 197 -4.58 -9.22 -3.42
CA ILE A 197 -5.77 -8.35 -3.41
C ILE A 197 -6.25 -8.12 -4.84
N ARG A 198 -5.36 -7.77 -5.77
CA ARG A 198 -5.71 -7.54 -7.17
C ARG A 198 -6.36 -8.78 -7.81
N GLN A 199 -5.83 -9.96 -7.51
CA GLN A 199 -6.43 -11.23 -7.99
C GLN A 199 -7.81 -11.48 -7.37
N ALA A 200 -7.99 -11.26 -6.07
CA ALA A 200 -9.27 -11.42 -5.38
C ALA A 200 -10.34 -10.47 -5.96
N LEU A 201 -9.99 -9.21 -6.17
CA LEU A 201 -10.87 -8.20 -6.77
C LEU A 201 -11.24 -8.54 -8.21
N ARG A 202 -10.27 -9.02 -8.99
CA ARG A 202 -10.52 -9.49 -10.36
C ARG A 202 -11.50 -10.66 -10.38
N THR A 203 -11.35 -11.62 -9.47
CA THR A 203 -12.26 -12.76 -9.33
C THR A 203 -13.67 -12.32 -8.93
N ALA A 204 -13.78 -11.26 -8.12
CA ALA A 204 -15.06 -10.65 -7.75
C ALA A 204 -15.68 -9.76 -8.84
N GLY A 205 -15.03 -9.60 -10.00
CA GLY A 205 -15.51 -8.79 -11.13
C GLY A 205 -15.33 -7.28 -10.94
N VAL A 206 -14.59 -6.83 -9.91
CA VAL A 206 -14.38 -5.42 -9.61
C VAL A 206 -13.28 -4.82 -10.47
N VAL A 207 -13.54 -3.67 -11.09
CA VAL A 207 -12.55 -2.95 -11.91
C VAL A 207 -11.70 -2.05 -11.00
N VAL A 208 -10.47 -2.48 -10.75
CA VAL A 208 -9.50 -1.77 -9.90
C VAL A 208 -8.72 -0.76 -10.71
N LYS A 209 -8.62 0.48 -10.21
CA LYS A 209 -7.70 1.50 -10.72
C LYS A 209 -6.34 1.36 -10.04
N ASP A 210 -6.30 1.53 -8.72
CA ASP A 210 -5.08 1.49 -7.93
C ASP A 210 -5.28 0.81 -6.58
N ILE A 211 -4.18 0.31 -6.00
CA ILE A 211 -4.13 -0.28 -4.66
C ILE A 211 -2.92 0.28 -3.94
N ASN A 212 -3.10 0.86 -2.76
CA ASN A 212 -2.03 1.25 -1.87
C ASN A 212 -2.01 0.34 -0.63
N MET A 213 -0.91 -0.39 -0.45
CA MET A 213 -0.59 -1.05 0.81
C MET A 213 0.10 -0.02 1.69
N THR A 214 -0.63 0.62 2.58
CA THR A 214 -0.14 1.80 3.29
C THR A 214 1.03 1.52 4.23
N MET A 215 1.99 2.44 4.30
CA MET A 215 3.12 2.32 5.23
C MET A 215 2.67 2.29 6.69
N GLY A 216 1.74 3.16 7.08
CA GLY A 216 1.18 3.17 8.44
C GLY A 216 0.41 1.89 8.78
N GLY A 217 -0.13 1.20 7.78
CA GLY A 217 -0.70 -0.14 7.89
C GLY A 217 0.33 -1.26 7.79
N VAL A 218 1.61 -0.92 7.95
CA VAL A 218 2.79 -1.79 7.91
C VAL A 218 2.89 -2.62 6.63
N THR A 219 2.26 -2.14 5.53
CA THR A 219 2.13 -2.78 4.21
C THR A 219 1.54 -4.21 4.22
N PHE A 220 1.03 -4.65 5.36
CA PHE A 220 0.42 -5.96 5.56
C PHE A 220 -1.06 -5.90 5.92
N TRP A 221 -1.46 -4.93 6.74
CA TRP A 221 -2.76 -4.95 7.41
C TRP A 221 -3.76 -3.96 6.84
N HIS A 222 -3.29 -2.90 6.21
CA HIS A 222 -4.17 -1.86 5.68
C HIS A 222 -3.96 -1.64 4.19
N ALA A 223 -5.05 -1.74 3.43
CA ALA A 223 -5.08 -1.44 2.01
C ALA A 223 -6.10 -0.33 1.72
N VAL A 224 -5.74 0.60 0.84
CA VAL A 224 -6.66 1.55 0.23
C VAL A 224 -6.79 1.19 -1.24
N ILE A 225 -8.02 1.06 -1.73
CA ILE A 225 -8.33 0.53 -3.06
C ILE A 225 -9.21 1.52 -3.80
N SER A 226 -8.76 1.97 -4.96
CA SER A 226 -9.54 2.81 -5.87
C SER A 226 -10.16 1.94 -6.96
N ILE A 227 -11.47 2.07 -7.16
CA ILE A 227 -12.23 1.27 -8.10
C ILE A 227 -13.03 2.15 -9.08
N LYS A 228 -13.21 1.66 -10.29
CA LYS A 228 -14.22 2.18 -11.22
C LYS A 228 -15.55 1.51 -10.88
N LYS A 229 -16.28 2.15 -9.97
CA LYS A 229 -17.46 1.57 -9.31
C LYS A 229 -18.63 1.29 -10.27
N GLN A 230 -19.22 0.11 -10.13
CA GLN A 230 -20.58 -0.22 -10.50
C GLN A 230 -21.42 -0.43 -9.24
N ALA A 231 -22.75 -0.55 -9.38
CA ALA A 231 -23.64 -0.77 -8.26
C ALA A 231 -23.24 -2.03 -7.46
N GLY A 232 -23.08 -1.86 -6.13
CA GLY A 232 -22.67 -2.92 -5.21
C GLY A 232 -21.15 -3.22 -5.15
N ASP A 233 -20.34 -2.66 -6.03
CA ASP A 233 -18.90 -2.97 -6.11
C ASP A 233 -18.12 -2.56 -4.86
N GLY A 234 -18.53 -1.51 -4.13
CA GLY A 234 -17.89 -1.13 -2.89
C GLY A 234 -17.87 -2.27 -1.87
N LYS A 235 -19.01 -2.90 -1.62
CA LYS A 235 -19.11 -4.04 -0.69
C LYS A 235 -18.42 -5.29 -1.24
N ASN A 236 -18.55 -5.59 -2.53
CA ASN A 236 -17.84 -6.71 -3.16
C ASN A 236 -16.32 -6.55 -3.06
N ALA A 237 -15.81 -5.34 -3.28
CA ALA A 237 -14.39 -5.04 -3.13
C ALA A 237 -13.90 -5.25 -1.70
N LEU A 238 -14.66 -4.79 -0.70
CA LEU A 238 -14.34 -5.01 0.71
C LEU A 238 -14.26 -6.50 1.05
N LEU A 239 -15.28 -7.29 0.68
CA LEU A 239 -15.31 -8.73 0.97
C LEU A 239 -14.16 -9.46 0.29
N ALA A 240 -13.89 -9.16 -0.99
CA ALA A 240 -12.81 -9.76 -1.74
C ALA A 240 -11.44 -9.44 -1.12
N ALA A 241 -11.18 -8.18 -0.80
CA ALA A 241 -9.90 -7.76 -0.23
C ALA A 241 -9.70 -8.29 1.20
N LEU A 242 -10.72 -8.27 2.05
CA LEU A 242 -10.66 -8.80 3.42
C LEU A 242 -10.50 -10.32 3.48
N SER A 243 -10.82 -11.07 2.41
CA SER A 243 -10.55 -12.51 2.32
C SER A 243 -9.06 -12.83 2.20
N VAL A 244 -8.25 -11.86 1.73
CA VAL A 244 -6.81 -12.05 1.58
C VAL A 244 -6.13 -12.18 2.94
N MET A 245 -5.20 -13.14 3.02
CA MET A 245 -4.44 -13.40 4.24
C MET A 245 -3.67 -12.14 4.68
N ASP A 246 -3.59 -11.92 5.97
CA ASP A 246 -2.93 -10.80 6.65
C ASP A 246 -3.65 -9.43 6.52
N ILE A 247 -4.59 -9.24 5.60
CA ILE A 247 -5.34 -7.99 5.51
C ILE A 247 -6.33 -7.88 6.69
N LYS A 248 -6.27 -6.75 7.40
CA LYS A 248 -7.09 -6.46 8.58
C LYS A 248 -8.04 -5.27 8.36
N HIS A 249 -7.58 -4.24 7.67
CA HIS A 249 -8.36 -3.05 7.35
C HIS A 249 -8.33 -2.76 5.85
N VAL A 250 -9.47 -2.38 5.28
CA VAL A 250 -9.60 -1.99 3.88
C VAL A 250 -10.45 -0.74 3.77
N VAL A 251 -9.98 0.23 3.00
CA VAL A 251 -10.79 1.37 2.55
C VAL A 251 -10.96 1.27 1.04
N VAL A 252 -12.20 1.34 0.56
CA VAL A 252 -12.50 1.38 -0.87
C VAL A 252 -13.00 2.76 -1.23
N VAL A 253 -12.45 3.36 -2.28
CA VAL A 253 -12.78 4.70 -2.78
C VAL A 253 -13.09 4.64 -4.28
N ASP A 254 -13.74 5.68 -4.81
CA ASP A 254 -13.95 5.84 -6.25
C ASP A 254 -12.63 6.24 -6.96
N ASP A 255 -12.64 6.20 -8.29
CA ASP A 255 -11.49 6.47 -9.16
C ASP A 255 -11.08 7.95 -9.25
N ASP A 256 -11.81 8.85 -8.59
CA ASP A 256 -11.46 10.26 -8.42
C ASP A 256 -10.53 10.55 -7.24
N ILE A 257 -10.25 9.54 -6.40
CA ILE A 257 -9.39 9.63 -5.21
C ILE A 257 -8.00 9.06 -5.50
N ASP A 258 -6.95 9.82 -5.16
CA ASP A 258 -5.59 9.31 -5.15
C ASP A 258 -5.34 8.50 -3.87
N VAL A 259 -5.23 7.18 -4.01
CA VAL A 259 -5.00 6.25 -2.87
C VAL A 259 -3.63 6.43 -2.21
N PHE A 260 -2.69 7.10 -2.88
CA PHE A 260 -1.36 7.39 -2.33
C PHE A 260 -1.31 8.73 -1.57
N ASN A 261 -2.37 9.53 -1.66
CA ASN A 261 -2.53 10.76 -0.89
C ASN A 261 -3.45 10.52 0.32
N PRO A 262 -2.89 10.40 1.55
CA PRO A 262 -3.69 10.12 2.73
C PRO A 262 -4.73 11.20 3.05
N VAL A 263 -4.48 12.45 2.65
CA VAL A 263 -5.43 13.56 2.85
C VAL A 263 -6.68 13.35 1.99
N GLU A 264 -6.52 12.90 0.75
CA GLU A 264 -7.68 12.60 -0.12
C GLU A 264 -8.48 11.40 0.38
N VAL A 265 -7.79 10.37 0.86
CA VAL A 265 -8.44 9.18 1.42
C VAL A 265 -9.24 9.55 2.68
N GLU A 266 -8.67 10.33 3.59
CA GLU A 266 -9.35 10.81 4.80
C GLU A 266 -10.55 11.70 4.45
N TRP A 267 -10.38 12.60 3.46
CA TRP A 267 -11.47 13.41 2.94
C TRP A 267 -12.62 12.55 2.40
N ALA A 268 -12.32 11.51 1.61
CA ALA A 268 -13.34 10.59 1.11
C ALA A 268 -14.09 9.88 2.25
N ILE A 269 -13.37 9.43 3.27
CA ILE A 269 -13.98 8.83 4.47
C ILE A 269 -14.90 9.83 5.17
N ALA A 270 -14.41 11.05 5.42
CA ALA A 270 -15.15 12.08 6.15
C ALA A 270 -16.42 12.55 5.42
N THR A 271 -16.41 12.56 4.08
CA THR A 271 -17.49 13.15 3.28
C THR A 271 -18.47 12.14 2.68
N ARG A 272 -18.09 10.86 2.53
CA ARG A 272 -18.86 9.84 1.81
C ARG A 272 -19.41 8.74 2.70
N VAL A 273 -18.78 8.49 3.88
CA VAL A 273 -19.11 7.33 4.72
C VAL A 273 -20.23 7.67 5.71
N GLN A 274 -21.21 6.76 5.79
CA GLN A 274 -22.17 6.70 6.89
C GLN A 274 -21.88 5.43 7.70
N GLY A 275 -21.62 5.60 9.01
CA GLY A 275 -21.09 4.54 9.85
C GLY A 275 -22.01 3.32 10.01
N ASP A 276 -23.32 3.51 9.87
CA ASP A 276 -24.32 2.44 10.03
C ASP A 276 -24.46 1.53 8.80
N ARG A 277 -24.04 1.97 7.62
CA ARG A 277 -24.21 1.21 6.37
C ARG A 277 -22.91 0.93 5.62
N ASP A 278 -21.90 1.82 5.77
CA ASP A 278 -20.70 1.81 4.93
C ASP A 278 -19.50 1.16 5.64
N ILE A 279 -19.65 0.77 6.91
CA ILE A 279 -18.66 0.01 7.65
C ILE A 279 -19.04 -1.47 7.65
N LEU A 280 -18.09 -2.32 7.28
CA LEU A 280 -18.19 -3.78 7.32
C LEU A 280 -17.26 -4.32 8.40
N ILE A 281 -17.81 -5.04 9.37
CA ILE A 281 -17.03 -5.73 10.40
C ILE A 281 -17.19 -7.24 10.21
N VAL A 282 -16.06 -7.95 10.02
CA VAL A 282 -16.01 -9.40 9.91
C VAL A 282 -15.33 -9.96 11.15
N SER A 283 -16.13 -10.46 12.09
CA SER A 283 -15.65 -11.07 13.32
C SER A 283 -15.12 -12.48 13.10
N ASN A 284 -14.25 -12.95 14.02
CA ASN A 284 -13.70 -14.31 14.03
C ASN A 284 -12.97 -14.74 12.74
N ALA A 285 -12.43 -13.78 12.02
CA ALA A 285 -11.56 -14.04 10.87
C ALA A 285 -10.16 -14.50 11.33
N ARG A 286 -9.41 -15.14 10.44
CA ARG A 286 -8.02 -15.52 10.71
C ARG A 286 -7.16 -14.29 11.02
N GLY A 287 -6.54 -14.27 12.18
CA GLY A 287 -5.61 -13.23 12.63
C GLY A 287 -4.15 -13.63 12.47
N LYS A 288 -3.28 -12.82 13.06
CA LYS A 288 -1.83 -13.03 13.05
C LYS A 288 -1.30 -12.93 14.48
N PRO A 289 -0.43 -13.86 14.93
CA PRO A 289 0.12 -13.83 16.31
C PRO A 289 0.87 -12.53 16.64
N LEU A 290 1.41 -11.83 15.66
CA LEU A 290 2.10 -10.55 15.82
C LEU A 290 1.17 -9.34 15.90
N ASP A 291 -0.16 -9.54 15.87
CA ASP A 291 -1.12 -8.45 16.05
C ASP A 291 -1.19 -8.05 17.53
N PRO A 292 -0.66 -6.88 17.92
CA PRO A 292 -0.58 -6.46 19.33
C PRO A 292 -1.92 -6.13 19.96
N SER A 293 -2.97 -6.00 19.16
CA SER A 293 -4.34 -5.76 19.64
C SER A 293 -5.04 -7.04 20.10
N LEU A 294 -4.44 -8.20 19.88
CA LEU A 294 -4.98 -9.49 20.30
C LEU A 294 -4.33 -9.96 21.59
N ALA A 295 -5.07 -10.74 22.39
CA ALA A 295 -4.47 -11.42 23.53
C ALA A 295 -3.39 -12.40 23.02
N PRO A 296 -2.29 -12.58 23.77
CA PRO A 296 -1.26 -13.54 23.41
C PRO A 296 -1.84 -14.95 23.26
N THR A 297 -1.48 -15.60 22.16
CA THR A 297 -1.88 -17.01 21.89
C THR A 297 -0.71 -17.94 22.13
N PRO A 298 -0.97 -19.20 22.54
CA PRO A 298 0.07 -20.21 22.65
C PRO A 298 0.82 -20.38 21.33
N HIS A 299 2.09 -20.80 21.44
CA HIS A 299 2.96 -21.03 20.29
C HIS A 299 2.34 -22.02 19.29
N GLY A 300 2.30 -21.66 18.02
CA GLY A 300 1.73 -22.48 16.94
C GLY A 300 0.22 -22.35 16.74
N ILE A 301 -0.48 -21.60 17.59
CA ILE A 301 -1.91 -21.32 17.44
C ILE A 301 -2.10 -20.03 16.66
N VAL A 302 -2.95 -20.07 15.64
CA VAL A 302 -3.36 -18.89 14.88
C VAL A 302 -4.54 -18.25 15.59
N PRO A 303 -4.43 -16.98 16.02
CA PRO A 303 -5.54 -16.28 16.67
C PRO A 303 -6.64 -15.92 15.68
N THR A 304 -7.81 -15.59 16.21
CA THR A 304 -8.87 -14.91 15.47
C THR A 304 -8.80 -13.41 15.70
N THR A 305 -9.25 -12.63 14.71
CA THR A 305 -9.33 -11.17 14.73
C THR A 305 -10.65 -10.68 14.17
N ALA A 306 -11.00 -9.43 14.42
CA ALA A 306 -12.01 -8.73 13.65
C ALA A 306 -11.34 -7.95 12.51
N LYS A 307 -11.89 -8.06 11.31
CA LYS A 307 -11.47 -7.29 10.14
C LYS A 307 -12.47 -6.17 9.86
N VAL A 308 -11.99 -5.03 9.37
CA VAL A 308 -12.83 -3.86 9.12
C VAL A 308 -12.67 -3.40 7.67
N GLY A 309 -13.79 -3.16 7.01
CA GLY A 309 -13.86 -2.52 5.71
C GLY A 309 -14.65 -1.22 5.78
N ILE A 310 -14.20 -0.21 5.07
CA ILE A 310 -14.86 1.09 4.93
C ILE A 310 -15.14 1.32 3.45
N ASP A 311 -16.42 1.42 3.08
CA ASP A 311 -16.85 1.80 1.75
C ASP A 311 -16.97 3.33 1.69
N ALA A 312 -15.89 3.97 1.25
CA ALA A 312 -15.83 5.42 1.06
C ALA A 312 -16.06 5.81 -0.42
N THR A 313 -16.84 5.02 -1.13
CA THR A 313 -17.34 5.37 -2.46
C THR A 313 -18.59 6.23 -2.37
N ILE A 314 -18.89 6.99 -3.42
CA ILE A 314 -20.15 7.75 -3.51
C ILE A 314 -21.32 6.77 -3.47
N SER A 315 -22.22 6.95 -2.50
CA SER A 315 -23.39 6.06 -2.31
C SER A 315 -24.34 6.14 -3.51
N GLU A 316 -24.98 5.02 -3.80
CA GLU A 316 -25.99 4.95 -4.86
C GLU A 316 -27.14 5.94 -4.61
N GLY A 317 -27.62 6.58 -5.68
CA GLY A 317 -28.67 7.59 -5.60
C GLY A 317 -28.21 8.99 -5.19
N ILE A 318 -26.93 9.16 -4.82
CA ILE A 318 -26.36 10.49 -4.58
C ILE A 318 -25.73 10.99 -5.89
N PRO A 319 -26.17 12.16 -6.40
CA PRO A 319 -25.59 12.74 -7.61
C PRO A 319 -24.09 13.03 -7.43
N LYS A 320 -23.27 12.72 -8.44
CA LYS A 320 -21.81 12.96 -8.39
C LYS A 320 -21.48 14.45 -8.27
N GLU A 321 -22.34 15.32 -8.74
CA GLU A 321 -22.22 16.76 -8.68
C GLU A 321 -22.16 17.31 -7.25
N ARG A 322 -22.69 16.57 -6.28
CA ARG A 322 -22.55 16.93 -4.86
C ARG A 322 -21.13 16.82 -4.33
N TYR A 323 -20.27 16.11 -5.07
CA TYR A 323 -18.85 15.91 -4.74
C TYR A 323 -17.93 16.66 -5.72
N GLU A 324 -18.50 17.61 -6.46
CA GLU A 324 -17.71 18.52 -7.31
C GLU A 324 -16.77 19.34 -6.42
N ARG A 325 -15.47 19.25 -6.71
CA ARG A 325 -14.44 19.92 -5.92
C ARG A 325 -14.33 21.39 -6.33
N ILE A 326 -14.01 22.23 -5.35
CA ILE A 326 -13.70 23.64 -5.61
C ILE A 326 -12.51 23.71 -6.58
N THR A 327 -12.72 24.32 -7.71
CA THR A 327 -11.67 24.67 -8.68
C THR A 327 -11.46 26.17 -8.66
N TYR A 328 -10.22 26.58 -8.46
CA TYR A 328 -9.89 28.00 -8.43
C TYR A 328 -9.76 28.52 -9.86
N ALA A 329 -10.42 29.64 -10.13
CA ALA A 329 -10.25 30.33 -11.41
C ALA A 329 -8.77 30.62 -11.67
N TYR A 330 -8.33 30.39 -12.89
CA TYR A 330 -6.94 30.61 -13.34
C TYR A 330 -5.86 29.78 -12.65
N ALA A 331 -6.20 28.73 -11.89
CA ALA A 331 -5.23 27.89 -11.19
C ALA A 331 -4.15 27.32 -12.13
N ASP A 332 -4.54 26.94 -13.35
CA ASP A 332 -3.63 26.35 -14.34
C ASP A 332 -2.76 27.39 -15.08
N THR A 333 -3.15 28.66 -15.07
CA THR A 333 -2.50 29.73 -15.84
C THR A 333 -1.76 30.71 -14.97
N ALA A 334 -2.16 30.91 -13.70
CA ALA A 334 -1.50 31.83 -12.78
C ALA A 334 -0.12 31.30 -12.38
N ARG A 335 0.91 32.12 -12.55
CA ARG A 335 2.29 31.81 -12.17
C ARG A 335 2.77 32.86 -11.18
N ILE A 336 3.45 32.43 -10.15
CA ILE A 336 4.01 33.32 -9.14
C ILE A 336 4.96 34.37 -9.75
N THR A 337 5.62 34.03 -10.85
CA THR A 337 6.49 34.92 -11.60
C THR A 337 5.77 36.12 -12.22
N ASP A 338 4.44 36.01 -12.40
CA ASP A 338 3.63 37.12 -12.95
C ASP A 338 3.36 38.19 -11.89
N TYR A 339 3.56 37.83 -10.61
CA TYR A 339 3.32 38.69 -9.44
C TYR A 339 4.61 39.14 -8.74
N ILE A 340 5.73 38.45 -8.96
CA ILE A 340 7.03 38.81 -8.39
C ILE A 340 7.82 39.61 -9.41
N GLY A 341 8.12 40.90 -9.13
CA GLY A 341 9.00 41.71 -9.94
C GLY A 341 8.41 43.04 -10.43
N GLY A 342 7.37 43.56 -9.77
CA GLY A 342 6.96 44.96 -9.95
C GLY A 342 6.28 45.30 -11.27
N LYS A 343 5.72 44.33 -11.98
CA LYS A 343 4.88 44.61 -13.17
C LYS A 343 3.39 44.73 -12.86
N ALA A 344 3.02 44.87 -11.61
CA ALA A 344 1.63 44.87 -11.14
C ALA A 344 0.87 46.19 -11.34
N ASP A 345 1.48 47.18 -11.91
CA ASP A 345 0.80 48.45 -12.15
C ASP A 345 0.37 48.60 -13.61
N ARG A 346 -0.62 47.81 -14.02
CA ARG A 346 -1.56 48.37 -15.02
C ARG A 346 -2.54 49.22 -14.24
N GLU A 347 -2.41 50.57 -14.40
CA GLU A 347 -3.46 51.47 -13.94
C GLU A 347 -4.79 51.00 -14.52
N ALA A 348 -5.62 50.46 -13.64
CA ALA A 348 -6.95 50.01 -14.01
C ALA A 348 -7.77 51.23 -14.43
N ARG A 349 -8.08 51.37 -15.71
CA ARG A 349 -8.98 52.45 -16.19
C ARG A 349 -10.35 52.21 -15.57
N LYS A 350 -10.76 53.13 -14.68
CA LYS A 350 -12.11 53.10 -14.11
C LYS A 350 -13.12 53.25 -15.24
N ALA A 351 -13.87 52.20 -15.53
CA ALA A 351 -14.96 52.28 -16.50
C ALA A 351 -16.03 53.28 -16.02
N SER A 352 -16.48 54.16 -16.90
CA SER A 352 -17.57 55.12 -16.59
C SER A 352 -18.90 54.34 -16.47
N ASP A 353 -19.87 54.93 -15.79
CA ASP A 353 -21.20 54.32 -15.61
C ASP A 353 -21.90 54.05 -16.94
N GLU A 354 -21.63 54.88 -17.98
CA GLU A 354 -22.14 54.70 -19.34
C GLU A 354 -21.55 53.41 -19.99
N VAL A 355 -20.24 53.16 -19.79
CA VAL A 355 -19.56 51.96 -20.27
C VAL A 355 -20.10 50.74 -19.55
N ILE A 356 -20.31 50.80 -18.24
CA ILE A 356 -20.89 49.71 -17.46
C ILE A 356 -22.31 49.40 -17.88
N GLY A 357 -23.13 50.40 -18.16
CA GLY A 357 -24.48 50.20 -18.68
C GLY A 357 -24.52 49.48 -20.03
N LYS A 358 -23.64 49.86 -20.97
CA LYS A 358 -23.49 49.16 -22.25
C LYS A 358 -23.01 47.73 -22.09
N LEU A 359 -22.01 47.52 -21.24
CA LEU A 359 -21.50 46.18 -20.94
C LEU A 359 -22.56 45.29 -20.31
N ALA A 360 -23.41 45.82 -19.43
CA ALA A 360 -24.52 45.08 -18.84
C ALA A 360 -25.52 44.59 -19.91
N GLU A 361 -25.85 45.40 -20.90
CA GLU A 361 -26.73 44.98 -22.00
C GLU A 361 -26.06 43.92 -22.89
N GLU A 362 -24.76 44.03 -23.16
CA GLU A 362 -24.01 43.04 -23.91
C GLU A 362 -23.98 41.68 -23.15
N ILE A 363 -23.74 41.71 -21.84
CA ILE A 363 -23.78 40.52 -20.97
C ILE A 363 -25.20 39.93 -20.98
N ALA A 364 -26.24 40.77 -20.82
CA ALA A 364 -27.61 40.28 -20.85
C ALA A 364 -27.97 39.57 -22.17
N ALA A 365 -27.53 40.13 -23.31
CA ALA A 365 -27.76 39.49 -24.62
C ALA A 365 -27.06 38.15 -24.79
N VAL A 366 -25.96 37.91 -24.10
CA VAL A 366 -25.29 36.61 -24.05
C VAL A 366 -26.06 35.66 -23.13
N LEU A 367 -26.43 36.10 -21.94
CA LEU A 367 -27.12 35.27 -20.93
C LEU A 367 -28.56 34.93 -21.32
N GLU A 368 -29.15 35.64 -22.27
CA GLU A 368 -30.45 35.30 -22.88
C GLU A 368 -30.36 33.99 -23.68
N LYS A 369 -29.19 33.72 -24.28
CA LYS A 369 -28.97 32.59 -25.17
C LYS A 369 -28.41 31.36 -24.46
N THR A 370 -27.56 31.61 -23.45
CA THR A 370 -26.82 30.54 -22.78
C THR A 370 -26.49 30.94 -21.36
N PRO A 371 -26.83 30.11 -20.34
CA PRO A 371 -26.32 30.31 -18.97
C PRO A 371 -24.81 30.14 -18.93
N LEU A 372 -24.13 31.00 -18.15
CA LEU A 372 -22.67 31.01 -18.00
C LEU A 372 -22.29 31.14 -16.53
N TYR A 373 -21.19 30.54 -16.12
CA TYR A 373 -20.59 30.92 -14.84
C TYR A 373 -20.03 32.31 -14.90
N PHE A 374 -19.91 32.98 -13.76
CA PHE A 374 -19.36 34.33 -13.71
C PHE A 374 -17.94 34.39 -14.33
N THR A 375 -17.13 33.35 -14.13
CA THR A 375 -15.80 33.24 -14.72
C THR A 375 -15.83 33.22 -16.24
N ASP A 376 -16.78 32.53 -16.85
CA ASP A 376 -16.96 32.45 -18.32
C ASP A 376 -17.39 33.82 -18.85
N VAL A 377 -18.22 34.52 -18.09
CA VAL A 377 -18.59 35.93 -18.44
C VAL A 377 -17.36 36.83 -18.37
N ALA A 378 -16.57 36.73 -17.30
CA ALA A 378 -15.37 37.53 -17.15
C ALA A 378 -14.33 37.25 -18.26
N GLU A 379 -14.17 35.98 -18.63
CA GLU A 379 -13.27 35.60 -19.72
C GLU A 379 -13.76 36.08 -21.09
N ARG A 380 -15.04 35.93 -21.36
CA ARG A 380 -15.65 36.39 -22.62
C ARG A 380 -15.56 37.89 -22.83
N PHE A 381 -15.58 38.65 -21.75
CA PHE A 381 -15.47 40.13 -21.74
C PHE A 381 -14.11 40.59 -21.20
N SER A 382 -13.05 39.80 -21.44
CA SER A 382 -11.68 40.06 -20.94
C SER A 382 -11.03 41.34 -21.49
N ASP A 383 -11.61 41.95 -22.53
CA ASP A 383 -11.22 43.29 -23.01
C ASP A 383 -11.57 44.40 -22.00
N TYR A 384 -12.48 44.11 -21.07
CA TYR A 384 -12.83 44.98 -19.97
C TYR A 384 -12.12 44.56 -18.69
N GLU A 385 -11.91 45.48 -17.77
CA GLU A 385 -11.40 45.15 -16.46
C GLU A 385 -12.38 44.25 -15.70
N PHE A 386 -11.87 43.32 -14.92
CA PHE A 386 -12.68 42.42 -14.08
C PHE A 386 -13.74 43.19 -13.25
N ASN A 387 -13.32 44.32 -12.62
CA ASN A 387 -14.24 45.15 -11.84
C ASN A 387 -15.37 45.77 -12.69
N ALA A 388 -15.11 46.11 -13.95
CA ALA A 388 -16.14 46.63 -14.85
C ALA A 388 -17.18 45.53 -15.19
N VAL A 389 -16.70 44.31 -15.46
CA VAL A 389 -17.57 43.12 -15.68
C VAL A 389 -18.40 42.83 -14.43
N ALA A 390 -17.78 42.81 -13.25
CA ALA A 390 -18.47 42.57 -11.98
C ALA A 390 -19.54 43.62 -11.69
N ARG A 391 -19.25 44.93 -11.96
CA ARG A 391 -20.22 46.01 -11.81
C ARG A 391 -21.37 45.92 -12.84
N ALA A 392 -21.10 45.53 -14.07
CA ALA A 392 -22.13 45.33 -15.10
C ALA A 392 -23.07 44.17 -14.72
N VAL A 393 -22.54 43.04 -14.19
CA VAL A 393 -23.35 41.93 -13.66
C VAL A 393 -24.14 42.40 -12.44
N GLY A 394 -23.53 43.18 -11.53
CA GLY A 394 -24.22 43.81 -10.39
C GLY A 394 -25.39 44.70 -10.81
N LEU A 395 -25.23 45.51 -11.87
CA LEU A 395 -26.30 46.34 -12.42
C LEU A 395 -27.49 45.53 -12.93
N LEU A 396 -27.25 44.38 -13.60
CA LEU A 396 -28.32 43.46 -14.00
C LEU A 396 -29.05 42.89 -12.79
N HIS A 397 -28.33 42.69 -11.69
CA HIS A 397 -28.94 42.20 -10.44
C HIS A 397 -29.80 43.27 -9.77
N GLU A 398 -29.31 44.54 -9.68
CA GLU A 398 -30.07 45.69 -9.18
C GLU A 398 -31.34 45.96 -9.98
N GLN A 399 -31.29 45.66 -11.28
CA GLN A 399 -32.44 45.76 -12.18
C GLN A 399 -33.41 44.58 -12.10
N GLU A 400 -33.17 43.62 -11.20
CA GLU A 400 -33.91 42.38 -11.06
C GLU A 400 -33.97 41.50 -12.32
N ARG A 401 -33.02 41.68 -13.25
CA ARG A 401 -32.93 40.95 -14.52
C ARG A 401 -32.10 39.68 -14.41
N LEU A 402 -31.14 39.61 -13.48
CA LEU A 402 -30.24 38.50 -13.30
C LEU A 402 -30.87 37.40 -12.45
N TRP A 403 -30.59 36.15 -12.78
CA TRP A 403 -30.99 34.95 -12.04
C TRP A 403 -29.91 33.88 -12.18
N GLN A 404 -30.17 32.69 -11.61
CA GLN A 404 -29.29 31.55 -11.81
C GLN A 404 -30.10 30.36 -12.25
N ASP A 405 -29.49 29.47 -13.02
CA ASP A 405 -30.03 28.16 -13.35
C ASP A 405 -29.83 27.15 -12.18
N PRO A 406 -30.35 25.91 -12.26
CA PRO A 406 -30.16 24.89 -11.22
C PRO A 406 -28.70 24.48 -11.00
N LYS A 407 -27.78 24.80 -11.92
CA LYS A 407 -26.32 24.54 -11.79
C LYS A 407 -25.55 25.73 -11.19
N GLY A 408 -26.22 26.85 -10.96
CA GLY A 408 -25.60 28.05 -10.45
C GLY A 408 -25.04 28.99 -11.53
N CYS A 409 -25.22 28.66 -12.81
CA CYS A 409 -24.84 29.58 -13.89
C CYS A 409 -25.74 30.77 -13.93
N LEU A 410 -25.17 31.97 -14.25
CA LEU A 410 -25.91 33.19 -14.44
C LEU A 410 -26.81 33.06 -15.69
N CYS A 411 -28.05 33.52 -15.57
CA CYS A 411 -29.02 33.60 -16.66
C CYS A 411 -29.97 34.78 -16.42
N LEU A 412 -30.81 35.11 -17.39
CA LEU A 412 -31.85 36.09 -17.15
C LEU A 412 -33.03 35.54 -16.40
N ARG A 413 -33.63 36.31 -15.50
CA ARG A 413 -34.73 35.91 -14.61
C ARG A 413 -35.93 35.31 -15.36
N ASN A 414 -36.22 35.84 -16.53
CA ASN A 414 -37.37 35.41 -17.35
C ASN A 414 -36.97 34.39 -18.44
N SER A 415 -35.74 33.88 -18.42
CA SER A 415 -35.29 32.88 -19.38
C SER A 415 -35.82 31.49 -19.06
N VAL A 416 -35.80 30.62 -20.08
CA VAL A 416 -36.18 29.21 -19.92
C VAL A 416 -35.22 28.43 -19.01
N PHE A 417 -34.07 28.99 -18.71
CA PHE A 417 -33.02 28.39 -17.90
C PHE A 417 -33.17 28.68 -16.41
N ALA A 418 -33.93 29.71 -16.03
CA ALA A 418 -34.03 30.17 -14.64
C ALA A 418 -34.53 29.09 -13.69
N ALA A 419 -33.79 28.90 -12.57
CA ALA A 419 -34.19 27.98 -11.51
C ALA A 419 -35.55 28.41 -10.93
N LYS A 420 -36.45 27.43 -10.75
CA LYS A 420 -37.75 27.67 -10.12
C LYS A 420 -37.56 27.76 -8.61
N LEU A 421 -38.31 28.67 -7.97
CA LEU A 421 -38.34 28.73 -6.52
C LEU A 421 -38.86 27.39 -5.98
N PRO A 422 -38.23 26.84 -4.92
CA PRO A 422 -38.78 25.66 -4.27
C PRO A 422 -40.16 25.97 -3.71
N ASN A 423 -41.12 25.10 -3.92
CA ASN A 423 -42.48 25.20 -3.37
C ASN A 423 -42.46 25.06 -1.85
#